data_64598b71e9a603697298ae2037dc0ee1
#
_entry.id   64598b71e9a603697298ae2037dc0ee1
#
_cell.length_a   1.000
_cell.length_b   1.000
_cell.length_c   1.000
_cell.angle_alpha   90.00
_cell.angle_beta   90.00
_cell.angle_gamma   90.00
#
_symmetry.space_group_name_H-M   'P 1'
#
loop_
_entity.id
_entity.type
_entity.pdbx_description
1 polymer ?
#
loop_
_entity_poly.entity_id
_entity_poly.type
_entity_poly.pdbx_seq_one_letter_code
_entity_poly.pdbx_strand_id
1 'polypeptide(L)'
;MDAKDFVALALADAWLAEPAGQDFTGRATVLFGQPHPWIPRLARRIKRQFGTTENYDRRTALAQFIRADDGYTTAWSSNAKPRLRQYVFATPQMRLQSAWLATAKLPPLATCGALAEWLGLTTEELAWFADTRGMNRTATGKLNHYQYQWRKKRSGQYRLIESPKERLRAIQRKILTGILNQVPPHDAAHGFRRQRSCLSFTAPHIGKDCVLRIDLSNFFNNITDARVKAVFGALGYPTETARGLAALCTHALPQQVLQQAAACGIALSWVERQTYRTRHLPQGAPTSPALANLCAYGLDVRLSALAAKHGADYTRYADDIAFSVGGAFKSQAADISTFVAVVAQEEGFAVNFRKTRRMPTSQRQQLTGIILNKKPNVRRTDYDALKAILHNCRQGDPVSQNRSRHPDFRAHLLGKINYVKQINPQRGTKLLTLFSEITWPKTQSQTAPEQP
;
A
#
# COMPACT_ATOMS: atom_id res chain seq x y z
N MET A 1 15.84 -24.83 -17.89
CA MET A 1 17.12 -24.12 -18.01
C MET A 1 18.15 -25.15 -18.32
N ASP A 2 18.81 -25.06 -19.48
CA ASP A 2 19.86 -26.00 -19.86
C ASP A 2 21.20 -25.66 -19.17
N ALA A 3 22.21 -26.57 -19.30
CA ALA A 3 23.51 -26.37 -18.69
C ALA A 3 24.24 -25.13 -19.24
N LYS A 4 24.03 -24.78 -20.52
CA LYS A 4 24.60 -23.56 -21.13
C LYS A 4 23.98 -22.29 -20.48
N ASP A 5 22.67 -22.28 -20.29
CA ASP A 5 21.99 -21.17 -19.62
C ASP A 5 22.49 -20.97 -18.20
N PHE A 6 22.68 -22.07 -17.46
CA PHE A 6 23.13 -22.01 -16.08
C PHE A 6 24.55 -21.45 -15.97
N VAL A 7 25.47 -21.90 -16.85
CA VAL A 7 26.87 -21.40 -16.89
C VAL A 7 26.91 -19.94 -17.34
N ALA A 8 26.05 -19.51 -18.30
CA ALA A 8 25.99 -18.12 -18.74
C ALA A 8 25.49 -17.21 -17.61
N LEU A 9 24.50 -17.66 -16.83
CA LEU A 9 24.05 -16.95 -15.64
C LEU A 9 25.13 -16.86 -14.55
N ALA A 10 25.87 -17.92 -14.31
CA ALA A 10 26.99 -17.93 -13.36
C ALA A 10 28.11 -16.96 -13.77
N LEU A 11 28.43 -16.87 -15.06
CA LEU A 11 29.36 -15.87 -15.59
C LEU A 11 28.80 -14.43 -15.45
N ALA A 12 27.51 -14.24 -15.68
CA ALA A 12 26.89 -12.94 -15.47
C ALA A 12 26.98 -12.52 -13.99
N ASP A 13 26.75 -13.44 -13.07
CA ASP A 13 26.91 -13.17 -11.63
C ASP A 13 28.36 -12.88 -11.26
N ALA A 14 29.33 -13.59 -11.82
CA ALA A 14 30.74 -13.32 -11.63
C ALA A 14 31.20 -11.96 -12.17
N TRP A 15 30.58 -11.46 -13.26
CA TRP A 15 30.77 -10.09 -13.75
C TRP A 15 30.20 -9.05 -12.82
N LEU A 16 28.99 -9.28 -12.34
CA LEU A 16 28.25 -8.37 -11.48
C LEU A 16 28.69 -8.41 -10.02
N ALA A 17 29.50 -9.36 -9.61
CA ALA A 17 30.09 -9.39 -8.28
C ALA A 17 30.94 -8.13 -8.05
N GLU A 18 30.87 -7.56 -6.87
CA GLU A 18 31.57 -6.31 -6.55
C GLU A 18 33.08 -6.46 -6.36
N PRO A 19 33.83 -5.48 -6.84
CA PRO A 19 33.42 -4.43 -7.77
C PRO A 19 33.18 -4.97 -9.18
N ALA A 20 32.05 -4.57 -9.79
CA ALA A 20 31.60 -5.13 -11.07
C ALA A 20 32.63 -4.95 -12.19
N GLY A 21 32.87 -6.02 -12.92
CA GLY A 21 33.84 -6.06 -14.03
C GLY A 21 35.31 -6.03 -13.63
N GLN A 22 35.65 -5.80 -12.36
CA GLN A 22 37.02 -5.97 -11.88
C GLN A 22 37.30 -7.44 -11.66
N ASP A 23 38.53 -7.86 -12.04
CA ASP A 23 38.99 -9.23 -11.92
C ASP A 23 38.00 -10.31 -12.40
N PHE A 24 37.23 -10.02 -13.44
CA PHE A 24 36.30 -10.99 -14.03
C PHE A 24 37.03 -12.27 -14.49
N THR A 25 38.23 -12.12 -15.03
CA THR A 25 39.02 -13.25 -15.48
C THR A 25 39.44 -14.16 -14.32
N GLY A 26 39.87 -13.59 -13.20
CA GLY A 26 40.16 -14.33 -11.96
C GLY A 26 38.93 -15.03 -11.40
N ARG A 27 37.80 -14.33 -11.31
CA ARG A 27 36.52 -14.91 -10.86
C ARG A 27 36.03 -16.04 -11.77
N ALA A 28 36.16 -15.88 -13.09
CA ALA A 28 35.81 -16.94 -14.03
C ALA A 28 36.78 -18.15 -13.90
N THR A 29 38.07 -17.92 -13.59
CA THR A 29 38.99 -18.99 -13.27
C THR A 29 38.58 -19.75 -12.01
N VAL A 30 38.18 -19.07 -10.95
CA VAL A 30 37.61 -19.69 -9.73
C VAL A 30 36.32 -20.47 -10.07
N LEU A 31 35.44 -19.89 -10.86
CA LEU A 31 34.17 -20.47 -11.26
C LEU A 31 34.36 -21.80 -12.02
N PHE A 32 35.35 -21.90 -12.88
CA PHE A 32 35.64 -23.11 -13.66
C PHE A 32 36.73 -24.01 -13.04
N GLY A 33 37.49 -23.49 -12.06
CA GLY A 33 38.65 -24.16 -11.47
C GLY A 33 39.88 -24.18 -12.38
N GLN A 34 39.80 -23.51 -13.54
CA GLN A 34 40.91 -23.38 -14.51
C GLN A 34 40.66 -22.16 -15.42
N PRO A 35 41.73 -21.55 -15.97
CA PRO A 35 41.60 -20.46 -16.93
C PRO A 35 41.09 -20.97 -18.28
N HIS A 36 40.26 -20.14 -18.96
CA HIS A 36 39.79 -20.41 -20.32
C HIS A 36 40.23 -19.29 -21.28
N PRO A 37 40.82 -19.60 -22.45
CA PRO A 37 41.36 -18.59 -23.38
C PRO A 37 40.36 -17.60 -23.93
N TRP A 38 39.08 -17.95 -23.96
CA TRP A 38 38.01 -17.12 -24.47
C TRP A 38 37.48 -16.05 -23.43
N ILE A 39 37.72 -16.25 -22.14
CA ILE A 39 37.23 -15.34 -21.05
C ILE A 39 37.77 -13.91 -21.21
N PRO A 40 39.08 -13.65 -21.47
CA PRO A 40 39.57 -12.29 -21.61
C PRO A 40 38.95 -11.53 -22.81
N ARG A 41 38.59 -12.23 -23.89
CA ARG A 41 37.92 -11.64 -25.06
C ARG A 41 36.46 -11.32 -24.70
N LEU A 42 35.77 -12.22 -24.04
CA LEU A 42 34.42 -12.02 -23.52
C LEU A 42 34.38 -10.82 -22.58
N ALA A 43 35.30 -10.71 -21.62
CA ALA A 43 35.40 -9.60 -20.69
C ALA A 43 35.44 -8.22 -21.40
N ARG A 44 36.27 -8.11 -22.45
CA ARG A 44 36.38 -6.88 -23.26
C ARG A 44 35.06 -6.54 -23.97
N ARG A 45 34.35 -7.56 -24.51
CA ARG A 45 33.07 -7.38 -25.19
C ARG A 45 31.96 -6.97 -24.21
N ILE A 46 31.87 -7.60 -23.04
CA ILE A 46 30.96 -7.25 -21.99
C ILE A 46 31.20 -5.79 -21.53
N LYS A 47 32.47 -5.42 -21.26
CA LYS A 47 32.84 -4.06 -20.85
C LYS A 47 32.42 -3.02 -21.89
N ARG A 48 32.54 -3.30 -23.18
CA ARG A 48 32.10 -2.40 -24.25
C ARG A 48 30.60 -2.23 -24.29
N GLN A 49 29.83 -3.31 -24.11
CA GLN A 49 28.39 -3.32 -24.28
C GLN A 49 27.63 -2.87 -23.03
N PHE A 50 28.09 -3.28 -21.84
CA PHE A 50 27.40 -3.08 -20.58
C PHE A 50 28.13 -2.13 -19.62
N GLY A 51 29.39 -1.78 -19.90
CA GLY A 51 30.23 -1.01 -19.00
C GLY A 51 30.64 -1.80 -17.76
N THR A 52 31.06 -1.07 -16.73
CA THR A 52 31.36 -1.59 -15.39
C THR A 52 30.22 -1.29 -14.40
N THR A 53 29.03 -0.98 -14.89
CA THR A 53 27.90 -0.61 -14.07
C THR A 53 27.30 -1.83 -13.37
N GLU A 54 27.18 -1.74 -12.07
CA GLU A 54 26.61 -2.76 -11.17
C GLU A 54 25.07 -2.83 -11.27
N ASN A 55 24.52 -2.91 -12.47
CA ASN A 55 23.08 -2.99 -12.65
C ASN A 55 22.62 -4.44 -12.71
N TYR A 56 22.17 -4.99 -11.58
CA TYR A 56 21.69 -6.36 -11.48
C TYR A 56 20.43 -6.63 -12.31
N ASP A 57 19.65 -5.60 -12.67
CA ASP A 57 18.51 -5.72 -13.58
C ASP A 57 18.94 -6.15 -14.98
N ARG A 58 20.22 -5.99 -15.31
CA ARG A 58 20.82 -6.45 -16.56
C ARG A 58 21.34 -7.90 -16.54
N ARG A 59 21.21 -8.60 -15.41
CA ARG A 59 21.71 -9.98 -15.23
C ARG A 59 21.25 -10.91 -16.34
N THR A 60 19.95 -10.91 -16.65
CA THR A 60 19.38 -11.75 -17.71
C THR A 60 19.88 -11.34 -19.09
N ALA A 61 19.92 -10.04 -19.39
CA ALA A 61 20.44 -9.53 -20.66
C ALA A 61 21.94 -9.84 -20.83
N LEU A 62 22.71 -9.72 -19.75
CA LEU A 62 24.11 -10.07 -19.72
C LEU A 62 24.33 -11.57 -19.94
N ALA A 63 23.54 -12.43 -19.31
CA ALA A 63 23.59 -13.87 -19.53
C ALA A 63 23.22 -14.25 -20.97
N GLN A 64 22.22 -13.61 -21.56
CA GLN A 64 21.86 -13.79 -22.97
C GLN A 64 23.01 -13.36 -23.91
N PHE A 65 23.64 -12.22 -23.62
CA PHE A 65 24.81 -11.76 -24.37
C PHE A 65 25.97 -12.75 -24.30
N ILE A 66 26.28 -13.25 -23.10
CA ILE A 66 27.32 -14.28 -22.89
C ILE A 66 26.99 -15.54 -23.68
N ARG A 67 25.72 -15.97 -23.64
CA ARG A 67 25.26 -17.16 -24.38
C ARG A 67 25.43 -17.03 -25.90
N ALA A 68 25.27 -15.84 -26.45
CA ALA A 68 25.44 -15.54 -27.87
C ALA A 68 26.90 -15.26 -28.27
N ASP A 69 27.84 -15.24 -27.32
CA ASP A 69 29.24 -15.00 -27.60
C ASP A 69 29.87 -16.18 -28.35
N ASP A 70 30.64 -15.89 -29.44
CA ASP A 70 31.27 -16.90 -30.29
C ASP A 70 32.27 -17.78 -29.51
N GLY A 71 33.08 -17.17 -28.64
CA GLY A 71 34.05 -17.89 -27.80
C GLY A 71 33.33 -18.83 -26.82
N TYR A 72 32.23 -18.37 -26.22
CA TYR A 72 31.42 -19.20 -25.36
C TYR A 72 30.74 -20.35 -26.11
N THR A 73 30.17 -20.08 -27.29
CA THR A 73 29.51 -21.09 -28.13
C THR A 73 30.51 -22.16 -28.61
N THR A 74 31.69 -21.73 -29.06
CA THR A 74 32.77 -22.62 -29.47
C THR A 74 33.27 -23.52 -28.33
N ALA A 75 33.38 -22.95 -27.10
CA ALA A 75 33.75 -23.73 -25.91
C ALA A 75 32.77 -24.86 -25.61
N TRP A 76 31.48 -24.68 -25.90
CA TRP A 76 30.48 -25.74 -25.73
C TRP A 76 30.47 -26.80 -26.84
N SER A 77 31.00 -26.45 -28.00
CA SER A 77 31.16 -27.40 -29.13
C SER A 77 32.42 -28.27 -29.02
N SER A 78 33.34 -27.93 -28.11
CA SER A 78 34.52 -28.69 -27.84
C SER A 78 34.28 -29.90 -26.92
N ASN A 79 35.17 -30.90 -26.93
CA ASN A 79 35.08 -32.04 -26.01
C ASN A 79 35.27 -31.63 -24.53
N ALA A 80 35.91 -30.48 -24.26
CA ALA A 80 36.15 -29.94 -22.93
C ALA A 80 35.10 -28.85 -22.61
N LYS A 81 33.84 -29.24 -22.49
CA LYS A 81 32.74 -28.31 -22.14
C LYS A 81 33.01 -27.60 -20.81
N PRO A 82 32.71 -26.28 -20.72
CA PRO A 82 32.83 -25.53 -19.46
C PRO A 82 31.97 -26.16 -18.35
N ARG A 83 32.61 -26.52 -17.23
CA ARG A 83 31.95 -27.09 -16.06
C ARG A 83 32.17 -26.19 -14.85
N LEU A 84 31.11 -25.85 -14.15
CA LEU A 84 31.22 -25.09 -12.91
C LEU A 84 31.82 -25.95 -11.80
N ARG A 85 32.85 -25.41 -11.14
CA ARG A 85 33.46 -25.98 -9.94
C ARG A 85 32.99 -25.26 -8.68
N GLN A 86 32.93 -23.93 -8.76
CA GLN A 86 32.54 -23.08 -7.66
C GLN A 86 31.67 -21.96 -8.20
N TYR A 87 30.64 -21.52 -7.47
CA TYR A 87 29.80 -20.40 -7.84
C TYR A 87 30.29 -19.11 -7.19
N VAL A 88 30.42 -18.04 -7.96
CA VAL A 88 30.80 -16.71 -7.47
C VAL A 88 29.53 -15.85 -7.41
N PHE A 89 29.14 -15.42 -6.21
CA PHE A 89 27.98 -14.58 -6.01
C PHE A 89 28.37 -13.10 -5.97
N ALA A 90 27.53 -12.26 -6.58
CA ALA A 90 27.55 -10.85 -6.29
C ALA A 90 27.00 -10.63 -4.87
N THR A 91 27.67 -9.84 -4.04
CA THR A 91 27.14 -9.44 -2.75
C THR A 91 25.96 -8.49 -2.99
N PRO A 92 24.74 -8.82 -2.56
CA PRO A 92 23.62 -7.91 -2.70
C PRO A 92 23.86 -6.61 -1.92
N GLN A 93 23.62 -5.46 -2.56
CA GLN A 93 23.72 -4.16 -1.91
C GLN A 93 22.47 -3.35 -2.14
N MET A 94 22.13 -2.49 -1.16
CA MET A 94 21.08 -1.50 -1.35
C MET A 94 21.53 -0.43 -2.33
N ARG A 95 20.63 -0.04 -3.24
CA ARG A 95 20.89 1.01 -4.24
C ARG A 95 19.75 2.03 -4.20
N LEU A 96 20.03 3.18 -3.59
CA LEU A 96 19.09 4.29 -3.60
C LEU A 96 18.95 4.84 -5.02
N GLN A 97 17.76 4.68 -5.61
CA GLN A 97 17.50 5.05 -7.01
C GLN A 97 17.25 6.55 -7.20
N SER A 98 17.04 7.31 -6.13
CA SER A 98 16.67 8.72 -6.19
C SER A 98 17.41 9.54 -5.12
N ALA A 99 17.89 10.74 -5.49
CA ALA A 99 18.61 11.62 -4.58
C ALA A 99 17.81 12.01 -3.32
N TRP A 100 16.48 12.14 -3.42
CA TRP A 100 15.63 12.44 -2.26
C TRP A 100 15.54 11.27 -1.25
N LEU A 101 15.75 10.03 -1.69
CA LEU A 101 15.83 8.87 -0.80
C LEU A 101 17.13 8.88 0.04
N ALA A 102 18.17 9.59 -0.39
CA ALA A 102 19.40 9.71 0.39
C ALA A 102 19.17 10.37 1.76
N THR A 103 18.13 11.19 1.88
CA THR A 103 17.72 11.81 3.16
C THR A 103 16.85 10.89 4.02
N ALA A 104 16.27 9.84 3.44
CA ALA A 104 15.45 8.85 4.16
C ALA A 104 16.39 7.91 4.94
N LYS A 105 16.19 7.81 6.26
CA LYS A 105 16.97 6.91 7.13
C LYS A 105 16.46 5.46 6.99
N LEU A 106 16.61 4.88 5.79
CA LEU A 106 16.21 3.51 5.52
C LEU A 106 17.22 2.50 6.11
N PRO A 107 16.78 1.42 6.77
CA PRO A 107 17.68 0.40 7.28
C PRO A 107 18.40 -0.32 6.11
N PRO A 108 19.71 -0.59 6.21
CA PRO A 108 20.51 -1.19 5.14
C PRO A 108 20.32 -2.72 5.07
N LEU A 109 19.19 -3.18 4.55
CA LEU A 109 18.81 -4.60 4.50
C LEU A 109 19.19 -5.21 3.14
N ALA A 110 20.46 -5.52 2.96
CA ALA A 110 20.96 -6.06 1.70
C ALA A 110 20.56 -7.53 1.45
N THR A 111 20.31 -8.31 2.50
CA THR A 111 19.98 -9.74 2.41
C THR A 111 18.74 -10.09 3.23
N CYS A 112 18.13 -11.26 2.94
CA CYS A 112 17.06 -11.79 3.78
C CYS A 112 17.55 -12.11 5.22
N GLY A 113 18.81 -12.45 5.41
CA GLY A 113 19.41 -12.60 6.75
C GLY A 113 19.41 -11.28 7.52
N ALA A 114 19.90 -10.19 6.91
CA ALA A 114 19.84 -8.85 7.50
C ALA A 114 18.42 -8.40 7.78
N LEU A 115 17.46 -8.73 6.89
CA LEU A 115 16.03 -8.46 7.12
C LEU A 115 15.50 -9.24 8.33
N ALA A 116 15.82 -10.52 8.45
CA ALA A 116 15.40 -11.35 9.57
C ALA A 116 15.96 -10.80 10.89
N GLU A 117 17.25 -10.54 10.96
CA GLU A 117 17.92 -9.92 12.12
C GLU A 117 17.30 -8.58 12.49
N TRP A 118 17.12 -7.68 11.52
CA TRP A 118 16.47 -6.40 11.77
C TRP A 118 15.06 -6.55 12.32
N LEU A 119 14.29 -7.56 11.86
CA LEU A 119 12.95 -7.85 12.39
C LEU A 119 12.98 -8.53 13.76
N GLY A 120 14.10 -9.11 14.18
CA GLY A 120 14.23 -9.94 15.38
C GLY A 120 13.66 -11.35 15.17
N LEU A 121 13.90 -11.92 13.97
CA LEU A 121 13.43 -13.23 13.53
C LEU A 121 14.62 -14.09 13.11
N THR A 122 14.45 -15.43 13.15
CA THR A 122 15.32 -16.32 12.39
C THR A 122 14.95 -16.32 10.90
N THR A 123 15.80 -16.87 10.05
CA THR A 123 15.53 -16.99 8.61
C THR A 123 14.33 -17.90 8.32
N GLU A 124 14.14 -18.93 9.13
CA GLU A 124 12.99 -19.84 9.08
C GLU A 124 11.69 -19.14 9.48
N GLU A 125 11.73 -18.34 10.55
CA GLU A 125 10.58 -17.53 10.96
C GLU A 125 10.23 -16.47 9.92
N LEU A 126 11.23 -15.83 9.29
CA LEU A 126 11.00 -14.93 8.18
C LEU A 126 10.29 -15.65 7.03
N ALA A 127 10.78 -16.81 6.60
CA ALA A 127 10.17 -17.61 5.54
C ALA A 127 8.74 -18.06 5.90
N TRP A 128 8.50 -18.39 7.18
CA TRP A 128 7.21 -18.75 7.74
C TRP A 128 6.20 -17.59 7.65
N PHE A 129 6.54 -16.40 8.16
CA PHE A 129 5.64 -15.24 8.13
C PHE A 129 5.45 -14.67 6.72
N ALA A 130 6.47 -14.74 5.87
CA ALA A 130 6.41 -14.34 4.47
C ALA A 130 5.62 -15.33 3.59
N ASP A 131 5.35 -16.54 4.11
CA ASP A 131 4.67 -17.61 3.39
C ASP A 131 5.28 -17.85 1.99
N THR A 132 6.60 -17.95 1.92
CA THR A 132 7.34 -18.11 0.67
C THR A 132 6.96 -19.37 -0.10
N ARG A 133 6.43 -20.38 0.60
CA ARG A 133 6.00 -21.68 0.03
C ARG A 133 4.49 -21.73 -0.28
N GLY A 134 3.73 -20.65 -0.01
CA GLY A 134 2.29 -20.61 -0.26
C GLY A 134 1.45 -21.55 0.60
N MET A 135 1.95 -21.94 1.78
CA MET A 135 1.28 -22.87 2.71
C MET A 135 -0.02 -22.30 3.30
N ASN A 136 -0.14 -20.97 3.38
CA ASN A 136 -1.34 -20.31 3.90
C ASN A 136 -2.61 -20.57 3.07
N ARG A 137 -2.49 -21.00 1.83
CA ARG A 137 -3.66 -21.32 0.98
C ARG A 137 -4.50 -22.48 1.53
N THR A 138 -3.84 -23.42 2.18
CA THR A 138 -4.47 -24.62 2.78
C THR A 138 -4.39 -24.62 4.29
N ALA A 139 -3.71 -23.64 4.90
CA ALA A 139 -3.50 -23.57 6.33
C ALA A 139 -4.79 -23.37 7.11
N THR A 140 -4.92 -24.08 8.22
CA THR A 140 -6.03 -23.99 9.14
C THR A 140 -5.57 -23.64 10.56
N GLY A 141 -6.44 -22.99 11.33
CA GLY A 141 -6.22 -22.76 12.75
C GLY A 141 -4.95 -21.94 13.06
N LYS A 142 -4.00 -22.53 13.79
CA LYS A 142 -2.78 -21.86 14.25
C LYS A 142 -1.81 -21.51 13.13
N LEU A 143 -1.83 -22.23 12.01
CA LEU A 143 -0.97 -22.00 10.84
C LEU A 143 -1.35 -20.76 10.05
N ASN A 144 -2.54 -20.26 10.25
CA ASN A 144 -3.03 -19.06 9.57
C ASN A 144 -2.57 -17.79 10.30
N HIS A 145 -1.94 -16.87 9.57
CA HIS A 145 -1.40 -15.62 10.13
C HIS A 145 -2.43 -14.49 10.25
N TYR A 146 -3.64 -14.66 9.72
CA TYR A 146 -4.68 -13.64 9.70
C TYR A 146 -5.96 -14.12 10.38
N GLN A 147 -6.75 -13.15 10.86
CA GLN A 147 -8.14 -13.30 11.28
C GLN A 147 -9.02 -12.62 10.24
N TYR A 148 -10.17 -13.24 9.93
CA TYR A 148 -11.06 -12.79 8.86
C TYR A 148 -12.41 -12.42 9.43
N GLN A 149 -12.94 -11.25 9.00
CA GLN A 149 -14.26 -10.80 9.39
C GLN A 149 -14.99 -10.18 8.19
N TRP A 150 -16.09 -10.79 7.77
CA TRP A 150 -16.97 -10.23 6.77
C TRP A 150 -17.87 -9.16 7.38
N ARG A 151 -17.83 -7.94 6.86
CA ARG A 151 -18.68 -6.82 7.28
C ARG A 151 -19.61 -6.40 6.15
N LYS A 152 -20.92 -6.37 6.42
CA LYS A 152 -21.94 -5.88 5.47
C LYS A 152 -21.81 -4.37 5.30
N LYS A 153 -21.69 -3.92 4.05
CA LYS A 153 -21.71 -2.49 3.68
C LYS A 153 -23.16 -1.99 3.65
N ARG A 154 -23.36 -0.68 3.71
CA ARG A 154 -24.71 -0.06 3.54
C ARG A 154 -25.34 -0.37 2.18
N SER A 155 -24.54 -0.67 1.17
CA SER A 155 -25.00 -1.10 -0.17
C SER A 155 -25.48 -2.55 -0.24
N GLY A 156 -25.46 -3.30 0.87
CA GLY A 156 -25.76 -4.72 0.89
C GLY A 156 -24.57 -5.64 0.55
N GLN A 157 -23.56 -5.13 -0.10
CA GLN A 157 -22.32 -5.89 -0.39
C GLN A 157 -21.50 -6.15 0.88
N TYR A 158 -20.60 -7.13 0.82
CA TYR A 158 -19.71 -7.43 1.93
C TYR A 158 -18.29 -6.86 1.70
N ARG A 159 -17.62 -6.58 2.80
CA ARG A 159 -16.20 -6.22 2.85
C ARG A 159 -15.50 -7.22 3.77
N LEU A 160 -14.41 -7.78 3.32
CA LEU A 160 -13.55 -8.59 4.14
C LEU A 160 -12.56 -7.71 4.89
N ILE A 161 -12.47 -7.92 6.20
CA ILE A 161 -11.39 -7.39 7.03
C ILE A 161 -10.42 -8.54 7.29
N GLU A 162 -9.16 -8.34 6.95
CA GLU A 162 -8.06 -9.29 7.07
C GLU A 162 -7.06 -8.74 8.09
N SER A 163 -7.24 -9.09 9.35
CA SER A 163 -6.41 -8.57 10.43
C SER A 163 -5.25 -9.52 10.71
N PRO A 164 -3.98 -9.09 10.62
CA PRO A 164 -2.86 -9.93 11.00
C PRO A 164 -2.91 -10.26 12.48
N LYS A 165 -2.57 -11.49 12.85
CA LYS A 165 -2.39 -11.90 14.24
C LYS A 165 -1.23 -11.13 14.88
N GLU A 166 -1.16 -11.15 16.18
CA GLU A 166 -0.31 -10.26 17.00
C GLU A 166 1.15 -10.22 16.52
N ARG A 167 1.79 -11.37 16.35
CA ARG A 167 3.21 -11.44 15.96
C ARG A 167 3.46 -10.86 14.56
N LEU A 168 2.66 -11.24 13.55
CA LEU A 168 2.76 -10.64 12.21
C LEU A 168 2.41 -9.15 12.24
N ARG A 169 1.45 -8.73 13.05
CA ARG A 169 1.11 -7.32 13.24
C ARG A 169 2.29 -6.52 13.81
N ALA A 170 3.04 -7.08 14.75
CA ALA A 170 4.24 -6.45 15.30
C ALA A 170 5.33 -6.29 14.23
N ILE A 171 5.58 -7.34 13.43
CA ILE A 171 6.49 -7.30 12.27
C ILE A 171 6.09 -6.20 11.29
N GLN A 172 4.82 -6.16 10.89
CA GLN A 172 4.31 -5.13 9.96
C GLN A 172 4.38 -3.72 10.56
N ARG A 173 4.19 -3.54 11.86
CA ARG A 173 4.40 -2.24 12.53
C ARG A 173 5.85 -1.81 12.47
N LYS A 174 6.81 -2.73 12.64
CA LYS A 174 8.24 -2.43 12.51
C LYS A 174 8.59 -2.01 11.08
N ILE A 175 8.07 -2.69 10.06
CA ILE A 175 8.21 -2.28 8.65
C ILE A 175 7.58 -0.89 8.42
N LEU A 176 6.38 -0.65 8.95
CA LEU A 176 5.71 0.63 8.82
C LEU A 176 6.55 1.77 9.43
N THR A 177 7.02 1.61 10.67
CA THR A 177 7.73 2.68 11.38
C THR A 177 9.16 2.86 10.90
N GLY A 178 9.87 1.78 10.59
CA GLY A 178 11.29 1.81 10.22
C GLY A 178 11.53 2.07 8.73
N ILE A 179 10.57 1.76 7.87
CA ILE A 179 10.72 1.92 6.41
C ILE A 179 9.65 2.86 5.85
N LEU A 180 8.39 2.48 5.89
CA LEU A 180 7.35 3.16 5.11
C LEU A 180 7.06 4.58 5.59
N ASN A 181 7.15 4.85 6.89
CA ASN A 181 6.97 6.20 7.45
C ASN A 181 8.12 7.17 7.11
N GLN A 182 9.25 6.64 6.62
CA GLN A 182 10.38 7.47 6.16
C GLN A 182 10.19 7.96 4.72
N VAL A 183 9.23 7.38 4.00
CA VAL A 183 9.00 7.63 2.57
C VAL A 183 7.74 8.48 2.42
N PRO A 184 7.85 9.75 2.00
CA PRO A 184 6.69 10.60 1.83
C PRO A 184 5.85 10.14 0.63
N PRO A 185 4.52 9.97 0.79
CA PRO A 185 3.63 9.80 -0.34
C PRO A 185 3.48 11.11 -1.12
N HIS A 186 2.87 11.08 -2.30
CA HIS A 186 2.57 12.27 -3.10
C HIS A 186 1.73 13.29 -2.31
N ASP A 187 1.94 14.60 -2.56
CA ASP A 187 1.28 15.65 -1.77
C ASP A 187 -0.24 15.69 -1.91
N ALA A 188 -0.77 15.24 -3.03
CA ALA A 188 -2.22 15.11 -3.24
C ALA A 188 -2.84 13.98 -2.39
N ALA A 189 -2.06 13.07 -1.81
CA ALA A 189 -2.56 12.01 -0.94
C ALA A 189 -2.78 12.52 0.48
N HIS A 190 -4.02 12.58 0.93
CA HIS A 190 -4.42 13.06 2.27
C HIS A 190 -4.85 11.93 3.22
N GLY A 191 -5.28 10.79 2.69
CA GLY A 191 -5.65 9.63 3.51
C GLY A 191 -4.43 8.94 4.11
N PHE A 192 -4.55 8.47 5.36
CA PHE A 192 -3.54 7.65 6.04
C PHE A 192 -2.16 8.31 6.20
N ARG A 193 -2.11 9.61 6.22
CA ARG A 193 -0.88 10.40 6.32
C ARG A 193 -0.89 11.25 7.59
N ARG A 194 0.25 11.37 8.27
CA ARG A 194 0.41 12.28 9.41
C ARG A 194 0.14 13.72 8.97
N GLN A 195 -0.42 14.54 9.85
CA GLN A 195 -0.75 15.96 9.61
C GLN A 195 -1.73 16.22 8.46
N ARG A 196 -2.36 15.18 7.91
CA ARG A 196 -3.42 15.27 6.91
C ARG A 196 -4.71 14.64 7.44
N SER A 197 -5.84 15.12 6.98
CA SER A 197 -7.15 14.69 7.45
C SER A 197 -8.21 14.84 6.36
N CYS A 198 -9.44 14.46 6.65
CA CYS A 198 -10.59 14.76 5.79
C CYS A 198 -10.72 16.27 5.53
N LEU A 199 -10.35 17.12 6.49
CA LEU A 199 -10.39 18.59 6.32
C LEU A 199 -9.35 19.05 5.31
N SER A 200 -8.10 18.60 5.43
CA SER A 200 -7.07 18.97 4.47
C SER A 200 -7.38 18.44 3.05
N PHE A 201 -7.99 17.25 2.95
CA PHE A 201 -8.47 16.69 1.68
C PHE A 201 -9.55 17.57 1.04
N THR A 202 -10.45 18.12 1.83
CA THR A 202 -11.59 18.89 1.33
C THR A 202 -11.30 20.38 1.14
N ALA A 203 -10.26 20.90 1.78
CA ALA A 203 -9.96 22.33 1.80
C ALA A 203 -9.84 23.00 0.41
N PRO A 204 -9.15 22.42 -0.60
CA PRO A 204 -9.05 23.04 -1.93
C PRO A 204 -10.38 23.08 -2.69
N HIS A 205 -11.35 22.26 -2.30
CA HIS A 205 -12.63 22.09 -2.99
C HIS A 205 -13.78 22.92 -2.41
N ILE A 206 -13.50 23.74 -1.38
CA ILE A 206 -14.52 24.57 -0.72
C ILE A 206 -14.88 25.74 -1.63
N GLY A 207 -16.20 26.00 -1.80
CA GLY A 207 -16.71 27.12 -2.58
C GLY A 207 -16.49 27.03 -4.08
N LYS A 208 -16.12 25.88 -4.63
CA LYS A 208 -15.93 25.67 -6.04
C LYS A 208 -17.26 25.47 -6.79
N ASP A 209 -17.32 25.89 -8.04
CA ASP A 209 -18.54 25.79 -8.85
C ASP A 209 -18.99 24.37 -9.14
N CYS A 210 -18.03 23.46 -9.29
CA CYS A 210 -18.29 22.04 -9.48
C CYS A 210 -17.23 21.19 -8.78
N VAL A 211 -17.69 20.18 -8.08
CA VAL A 211 -16.83 19.14 -7.47
C VAL A 211 -17.15 17.80 -8.14
N LEU A 212 -16.12 17.15 -8.68
CA LEU A 212 -16.19 15.80 -9.22
C LEU A 212 -15.57 14.85 -8.21
N ARG A 213 -16.37 13.91 -7.69
CA ARG A 213 -15.92 12.82 -6.83
C ARG A 213 -15.86 11.53 -7.62
N ILE A 214 -14.74 10.84 -7.55
CA ILE A 214 -14.49 9.55 -8.18
C ILE A 214 -14.04 8.56 -7.12
N ASP A 215 -14.59 7.35 -7.12
CA ASP A 215 -14.26 6.27 -6.18
C ASP A 215 -13.50 5.16 -6.94
N LEU A 216 -12.39 4.68 -6.38
CA LEU A 216 -11.67 3.54 -6.93
C LEU A 216 -12.23 2.23 -6.37
N SER A 217 -12.49 1.28 -7.26
CA SER A 217 -13.01 -0.04 -6.88
C SER A 217 -11.91 -0.87 -6.23
N ASN A 218 -12.23 -1.55 -5.12
CA ASN A 218 -11.36 -2.54 -4.47
C ASN A 218 -9.91 -2.06 -4.30
N PHE A 219 -9.72 -0.81 -3.90
CA PHE A 219 -8.44 -0.10 -3.90
C PHE A 219 -7.29 -0.92 -3.31
N PHE A 220 -7.46 -1.49 -2.10
CA PHE A 220 -6.43 -2.32 -1.46
C PHE A 220 -6.23 -3.66 -2.17
N ASN A 221 -7.31 -4.32 -2.56
CA ASN A 221 -7.25 -5.66 -3.14
C ASN A 221 -6.68 -5.67 -4.57
N ASN A 222 -6.71 -4.53 -5.28
CA ASN A 222 -6.08 -4.36 -6.60
C ASN A 222 -4.57 -4.11 -6.53
N ILE A 223 -4.02 -3.89 -5.33
CA ILE A 223 -2.58 -3.72 -5.14
C ILE A 223 -1.96 -5.08 -4.84
N THR A 224 -1.35 -5.67 -5.85
CA THR A 224 -0.72 -6.99 -5.78
C THR A 224 0.65 -6.97 -5.11
N ASP A 225 1.15 -8.14 -4.72
CA ASP A 225 2.50 -8.32 -4.18
C ASP A 225 3.59 -7.84 -5.16
N ALA A 226 3.38 -8.00 -6.47
CA ALA A 226 4.32 -7.52 -7.48
C ALA A 226 4.47 -5.99 -7.43
N ARG A 227 3.38 -5.24 -7.24
CA ARG A 227 3.42 -3.78 -7.07
C ARG A 227 4.09 -3.38 -5.76
N VAL A 228 3.80 -4.09 -4.68
CA VAL A 228 4.44 -3.85 -3.39
C VAL A 228 5.93 -4.15 -3.45
N LYS A 229 6.33 -5.24 -4.12
CA LYS A 229 7.74 -5.56 -4.38
C LYS A 229 8.43 -4.46 -5.18
N ALA A 230 7.77 -3.92 -6.22
CA ALA A 230 8.31 -2.83 -7.02
C ALA A 230 8.54 -1.55 -6.18
N VAL A 231 7.64 -1.23 -5.23
CA VAL A 231 7.86 -0.14 -4.27
C VAL A 231 9.14 -0.36 -3.46
N PHE A 232 9.31 -1.53 -2.84
CA PHE A 232 10.52 -1.81 -2.07
C PHE A 232 11.79 -1.83 -2.94
N GLY A 233 11.72 -2.33 -4.17
CA GLY A 233 12.80 -2.24 -5.15
C GLY A 233 13.17 -0.80 -5.49
N ALA A 234 12.18 0.07 -5.70
CA ALA A 234 12.39 1.51 -5.94
C ALA A 234 13.02 2.23 -4.73
N LEU A 235 12.80 1.71 -3.51
CA LEU A 235 13.48 2.17 -2.30
C LEU A 235 14.95 1.68 -2.20
N GLY A 236 15.41 0.88 -3.16
CA GLY A 236 16.79 0.42 -3.25
C GLY A 236 17.04 -0.96 -2.63
N TYR A 237 16.02 -1.64 -2.12
CA TYR A 237 16.21 -2.99 -1.58
C TYR A 237 16.47 -4.02 -2.68
N PRO A 238 17.44 -4.94 -2.51
CA PRO A 238 17.69 -6.03 -3.44
C PRO A 238 16.43 -6.90 -3.64
N THR A 239 16.36 -7.55 -4.80
CA THR A 239 15.16 -8.29 -5.26
C THR A 239 14.62 -9.27 -4.22
N GLU A 240 15.49 -10.02 -3.52
CA GLU A 240 15.06 -11.02 -2.53
C GLU A 240 14.57 -10.36 -1.24
N THR A 241 15.23 -9.30 -0.78
CA THR A 241 14.78 -8.52 0.37
C THR A 241 13.45 -7.82 0.06
N ALA A 242 13.32 -7.20 -1.12
CA ALA A 242 12.07 -6.58 -1.57
C ALA A 242 10.93 -7.61 -1.67
N ARG A 243 11.21 -8.84 -2.13
CA ARG A 243 10.26 -9.96 -2.15
C ARG A 243 9.84 -10.36 -0.75
N GLY A 244 10.78 -10.50 0.19
CA GLY A 244 10.51 -10.82 1.59
C GLY A 244 9.64 -9.76 2.26
N LEU A 245 9.97 -8.47 2.10
CA LEU A 245 9.18 -7.34 2.60
C LEU A 245 7.77 -7.32 2.02
N ALA A 246 7.64 -7.51 0.70
CA ALA A 246 6.33 -7.57 0.04
C ALA A 246 5.49 -8.75 0.54
N ALA A 247 6.11 -9.91 0.69
CA ALA A 247 5.45 -11.12 1.17
C ALA A 247 4.94 -10.97 2.61
N LEU A 248 5.68 -10.27 3.50
CA LEU A 248 5.21 -9.94 4.86
C LEU A 248 4.04 -8.95 4.88
N CYS A 249 3.89 -8.13 3.85
CA CYS A 249 2.87 -7.08 3.77
C CYS A 249 1.65 -7.45 2.93
N THR A 250 1.68 -8.56 2.21
CA THR A 250 0.60 -9.02 1.32
C THR A 250 0.08 -10.38 1.74
N HIS A 251 -1.16 -10.68 1.37
CA HIS A 251 -1.84 -11.90 1.74
C HIS A 251 -2.71 -12.44 0.61
N ALA A 252 -2.82 -13.76 0.50
CA ALA A 252 -3.79 -14.44 -0.36
C ALA A 252 -4.78 -15.20 0.53
N LEU A 253 -6.07 -15.02 0.30
CA LEU A 253 -7.12 -15.60 1.13
C LEU A 253 -7.12 -17.14 1.03
N PRO A 254 -7.13 -17.86 2.17
CA PRO A 254 -7.28 -19.32 2.16
C PRO A 254 -8.59 -19.76 1.54
N GLN A 255 -8.56 -20.87 0.81
CA GLN A 255 -9.74 -21.40 0.13
C GLN A 255 -10.91 -21.69 1.07
N GLN A 256 -10.62 -22.15 2.28
CA GLN A 256 -11.64 -22.42 3.31
C GLN A 256 -12.44 -21.16 3.69
N VAL A 257 -11.79 -19.98 3.75
CA VAL A 257 -12.48 -18.72 4.10
C VAL A 257 -13.46 -18.33 2.99
N LEU A 258 -13.11 -18.57 1.72
CA LEU A 258 -14.02 -18.38 0.59
C LEU A 258 -15.20 -19.35 0.60
N GLN A 259 -14.95 -20.62 0.97
CA GLN A 259 -15.99 -21.63 1.12
C GLN A 259 -16.95 -21.30 2.26
N GLN A 260 -16.42 -20.89 3.43
CA GLN A 260 -17.21 -20.43 4.57
C GLN A 260 -18.05 -19.20 4.23
N ALA A 261 -17.52 -18.25 3.46
CA ALA A 261 -18.28 -17.10 2.99
C ALA A 261 -19.50 -17.54 2.15
N ALA A 262 -19.29 -18.46 1.21
CA ALA A 262 -20.36 -19.00 0.38
C ALA A 262 -21.43 -19.75 1.22
N ALA A 263 -21.00 -20.56 2.19
CA ALA A 263 -21.90 -21.25 3.13
C ALA A 263 -22.74 -20.29 3.99
N CYS A 264 -22.17 -19.10 4.31
CA CYS A 264 -22.88 -18.02 5.04
C CYS A 264 -23.72 -17.12 4.11
N GLY A 265 -23.94 -17.50 2.85
CA GLY A 265 -24.75 -16.73 1.89
C GLY A 265 -24.07 -15.46 1.36
N ILE A 266 -22.74 -15.33 1.51
CA ILE A 266 -21.98 -14.22 0.95
C ILE A 266 -21.64 -14.53 -0.49
N ALA A 267 -22.42 -13.99 -1.42
CA ALA A 267 -22.19 -14.16 -2.85
C ALA A 267 -21.03 -13.26 -3.32
N LEU A 268 -19.93 -13.86 -3.75
CA LEU A 268 -18.81 -13.19 -4.39
C LEU A 268 -18.83 -13.50 -5.88
N SER A 269 -18.63 -12.48 -6.71
CA SER A 269 -18.43 -12.65 -8.16
C SER A 269 -17.15 -13.45 -8.43
N TRP A 270 -17.03 -13.99 -9.63
CA TRP A 270 -15.82 -14.69 -10.04
C TRP A 270 -14.58 -13.79 -9.94
N VAL A 271 -14.69 -12.53 -10.37
CA VAL A 271 -13.61 -11.54 -10.31
C VAL A 271 -13.17 -11.28 -8.86
N GLU A 272 -14.12 -11.09 -7.93
CA GLU A 272 -13.80 -10.88 -6.50
C GLU A 272 -13.10 -12.10 -5.91
N ARG A 273 -13.55 -13.32 -6.26
CA ARG A 273 -12.88 -14.55 -5.81
C ARG A 273 -11.45 -14.64 -6.32
N GLN A 274 -11.19 -14.30 -7.59
CA GLN A 274 -9.82 -14.29 -8.13
C GLN A 274 -8.95 -13.22 -7.47
N THR A 275 -9.49 -12.03 -7.23
CA THR A 275 -8.79 -10.96 -6.51
C THR A 275 -8.35 -11.41 -5.12
N TYR A 276 -9.23 -12.08 -4.36
CA TYR A 276 -8.88 -12.60 -3.03
C TYR A 276 -7.89 -13.77 -3.06
N ARG A 277 -7.87 -14.58 -4.12
CA ARG A 277 -6.90 -15.67 -4.30
C ARG A 277 -5.49 -15.19 -4.68
N THR A 278 -5.39 -14.01 -5.25
CA THR A 278 -4.11 -13.35 -5.57
C THR A 278 -3.58 -12.65 -4.32
N ARG A 279 -2.27 -12.66 -4.10
CA ARG A 279 -1.67 -11.89 -3.00
C ARG A 279 -1.91 -10.40 -3.23
N HIS A 280 -2.49 -9.74 -2.24
CA HIS A 280 -2.91 -8.34 -2.29
C HIS A 280 -2.69 -7.67 -0.92
N LEU A 281 -2.87 -6.34 -0.85
CA LEU A 281 -2.84 -5.61 0.42
C LEU A 281 -4.08 -5.95 1.26
N PRO A 282 -3.92 -6.57 2.44
CA PRO A 282 -5.04 -6.93 3.31
C PRO A 282 -5.68 -5.69 3.95
N GLN A 283 -7.02 -5.63 3.96
CA GLN A 283 -7.77 -4.58 4.66
C GLN A 283 -7.78 -4.85 6.17
N GLY A 284 -6.86 -4.25 6.90
CA GLY A 284 -6.72 -4.40 8.34
C GLY A 284 -5.26 -4.57 8.80
N ALA A 285 -4.34 -4.67 7.86
CA ALA A 285 -2.91 -4.70 8.14
C ALA A 285 -2.34 -3.28 8.36
N PRO A 286 -1.40 -3.10 9.30
CA PRO A 286 -0.80 -1.79 9.59
C PRO A 286 -0.07 -1.17 8.40
N THR A 287 0.55 -1.97 7.54
CA THR A 287 1.35 -1.52 6.38
C THR A 287 0.51 -1.13 5.18
N SER A 288 -0.71 -1.70 5.04
CA SER A 288 -1.53 -1.52 3.84
C SER A 288 -1.85 -0.07 3.50
N PRO A 289 -2.18 0.82 4.44
CA PRO A 289 -2.47 2.22 4.13
C PRO A 289 -1.29 2.98 3.54
N ALA A 290 -0.09 2.80 4.10
CA ALA A 290 1.13 3.46 3.62
C ALA A 290 1.54 2.92 2.24
N LEU A 291 1.56 1.59 2.08
CA LEU A 291 1.86 0.94 0.79
C LEU A 291 0.86 1.32 -0.29
N ALA A 292 -0.43 1.44 0.04
CA ALA A 292 -1.44 1.87 -0.92
C ALA A 292 -1.17 3.28 -1.45
N ASN A 293 -0.74 4.20 -0.59
CA ASN A 293 -0.35 5.54 -1.01
C ASN A 293 0.90 5.53 -1.90
N LEU A 294 1.91 4.72 -1.58
CA LEU A 294 3.14 4.61 -2.38
C LEU A 294 2.87 3.93 -3.73
N CYS A 295 2.05 2.88 -3.78
CA CYS A 295 1.64 2.24 -5.03
C CYS A 295 0.79 3.14 -5.93
N ALA A 296 0.08 4.11 -5.34
CA ALA A 296 -0.72 5.08 -6.07
C ALA A 296 0.07 6.37 -6.42
N TYR A 297 1.39 6.41 -6.18
CA TYR A 297 2.19 7.61 -6.43
C TYR A 297 2.16 8.04 -7.91
N GLY A 298 2.32 7.10 -8.85
CA GLY A 298 2.23 7.36 -10.30
C GLY A 298 0.86 7.88 -10.71
N LEU A 299 -0.21 7.31 -10.15
CA LEU A 299 -1.57 7.81 -10.32
C LEU A 299 -1.68 9.27 -9.87
N ASP A 300 -1.18 9.60 -8.67
CA ASP A 300 -1.25 10.96 -8.13
C ASP A 300 -0.45 11.97 -8.95
N VAL A 301 0.74 11.61 -9.44
CA VAL A 301 1.55 12.45 -10.33
C VAL A 301 0.78 12.79 -11.62
N ARG A 302 0.22 11.78 -12.28
CA ARG A 302 -0.50 11.94 -13.54
C ARG A 302 -1.80 12.72 -13.37
N LEU A 303 -2.56 12.45 -12.29
CA LEU A 303 -3.80 13.16 -12.03
C LEU A 303 -3.55 14.61 -11.56
N SER A 304 -2.45 14.89 -10.87
CA SER A 304 -2.04 16.26 -10.56
C SER A 304 -1.67 17.04 -11.80
N ALA A 305 -0.96 16.43 -12.75
CA ALA A 305 -0.66 17.04 -14.04
C ALA A 305 -1.93 17.30 -14.87
N LEU A 306 -2.88 16.36 -14.89
CA LEU A 306 -4.18 16.53 -15.51
C LEU A 306 -4.95 17.71 -14.89
N ALA A 307 -4.97 17.80 -13.56
CA ALA A 307 -5.61 18.89 -12.83
C ALA A 307 -4.99 20.25 -13.21
N ALA A 308 -3.66 20.35 -13.17
CA ALA A 308 -2.94 21.56 -13.56
C ALA A 308 -3.26 22.02 -14.99
N LYS A 309 -3.32 21.08 -15.95
CA LYS A 309 -3.68 21.36 -17.34
C LYS A 309 -5.06 22.00 -17.48
N HIS A 310 -6.01 21.63 -16.62
CA HIS A 310 -7.40 22.10 -16.63
C HIS A 310 -7.69 23.21 -15.62
N GLY A 311 -6.70 23.75 -14.92
CA GLY A 311 -6.89 24.74 -13.85
C GLY A 311 -7.76 24.21 -12.71
N ALA A 312 -7.69 22.90 -12.44
CA ALA A 312 -8.45 22.19 -11.43
C ALA A 312 -7.62 21.92 -10.18
N ASP A 313 -8.27 21.83 -9.03
CA ASP A 313 -7.66 21.25 -7.82
C ASP A 313 -7.87 19.74 -7.81
N TYR A 314 -6.84 19.02 -7.39
CA TYR A 314 -6.85 17.57 -7.23
C TYR A 314 -6.40 17.15 -5.84
N THR A 315 -7.15 16.28 -5.19
CA THR A 315 -6.73 15.59 -3.96
C THR A 315 -7.26 14.16 -3.92
N ARG A 316 -6.60 13.30 -3.16
CA ARG A 316 -7.00 11.90 -2.95
C ARG A 316 -7.05 11.55 -1.45
N TYR A 317 -8.12 10.88 -1.03
CA TYR A 317 -8.25 10.29 0.31
C TYR A 317 -8.52 8.80 0.19
N ALA A 318 -7.48 7.97 0.27
CA ALA A 318 -7.53 6.54 0.00
C ALA A 318 -8.04 6.24 -1.43
N ASP A 319 -9.24 5.64 -1.53
CA ASP A 319 -9.97 5.34 -2.76
C ASP A 319 -10.85 6.51 -3.26
N ASP A 320 -11.08 7.54 -2.45
CA ASP A 320 -11.83 8.73 -2.84
C ASP A 320 -10.92 9.76 -3.52
N ILE A 321 -11.19 10.05 -4.78
CA ILE A 321 -10.54 11.07 -5.60
C ILE A 321 -11.48 12.26 -5.74
N ALA A 322 -10.95 13.47 -5.59
CA ALA A 322 -11.69 14.71 -5.79
C ALA A 322 -10.99 15.63 -6.80
N PHE A 323 -11.77 16.16 -7.74
CA PHE A 323 -11.40 17.28 -8.61
C PHE A 323 -12.38 18.43 -8.42
N SER A 324 -11.91 19.66 -8.51
CA SER A 324 -12.81 20.81 -8.50
C SER A 324 -12.23 21.99 -9.28
N VAL A 325 -13.10 22.79 -9.83
CA VAL A 325 -12.74 24.04 -10.50
C VAL A 325 -13.79 25.11 -10.25
N GLY A 326 -13.38 26.38 -10.49
CA GLY A 326 -14.25 27.53 -10.68
C GLY A 326 -14.50 27.78 -12.16
N GLY A 327 -15.63 28.41 -12.53
CA GLY A 327 -15.92 28.84 -13.90
C GLY A 327 -16.47 27.77 -14.86
N ALA A 328 -16.10 27.84 -16.15
CA ALA A 328 -16.72 27.09 -17.26
C ALA A 328 -16.57 25.55 -17.26
N PHE A 329 -16.13 24.96 -16.17
CA PHE A 329 -15.85 23.51 -16.04
C PHE A 329 -17.05 22.56 -16.22
N LYS A 330 -18.25 23.09 -16.35
CA LYS A 330 -19.43 22.21 -16.51
C LYS A 330 -19.35 21.30 -17.74
N SER A 331 -18.71 21.74 -18.81
CA SER A 331 -18.51 20.95 -20.04
C SER A 331 -17.34 19.96 -19.95
N GLN A 332 -16.28 20.30 -19.22
CA GLN A 332 -15.05 19.49 -19.16
C GLN A 332 -15.08 18.36 -18.12
N ALA A 333 -16.05 18.35 -17.20
CA ALA A 333 -16.10 17.34 -16.14
C ALA A 333 -16.32 15.90 -16.66
N ALA A 334 -16.99 15.74 -17.80
CA ALA A 334 -17.16 14.44 -18.45
C ALA A 334 -15.83 13.93 -19.01
N ASP A 335 -15.09 14.81 -19.69
CA ASP A 335 -13.80 14.50 -20.30
C ASP A 335 -12.78 14.13 -19.20
N ILE A 336 -12.71 14.91 -18.10
CA ILE A 336 -11.85 14.61 -16.96
C ILE A 336 -12.20 13.27 -16.35
N SER A 337 -13.49 12.93 -16.18
CA SER A 337 -13.90 11.63 -15.66
C SER A 337 -13.39 10.48 -16.52
N THR A 338 -13.43 10.65 -17.85
CA THR A 338 -12.93 9.68 -18.83
C THR A 338 -11.40 9.56 -18.75
N PHE A 339 -10.69 10.68 -18.75
CA PHE A 339 -9.23 10.68 -18.61
C PHE A 339 -8.77 10.06 -17.29
N VAL A 340 -9.46 10.37 -16.19
CA VAL A 340 -9.17 9.75 -14.88
C VAL A 340 -9.36 8.24 -14.94
N ALA A 341 -10.39 7.74 -15.64
CA ALA A 341 -10.62 6.31 -15.78
C ALA A 341 -9.50 5.63 -16.58
N VAL A 342 -9.03 6.25 -17.67
CA VAL A 342 -7.90 5.74 -18.47
C VAL A 342 -6.63 5.71 -17.63
N VAL A 343 -6.28 6.82 -16.98
CA VAL A 343 -5.08 6.91 -16.14
C VAL A 343 -5.16 5.90 -15.00
N ALA A 344 -6.32 5.76 -14.33
CA ALA A 344 -6.49 4.78 -13.28
C ALA A 344 -6.26 3.34 -13.78
N GLN A 345 -6.79 3.01 -14.97
CA GLN A 345 -6.61 1.68 -15.57
C GLN A 345 -5.15 1.39 -15.91
N GLU A 346 -4.43 2.34 -16.51
CA GLU A 346 -3.01 2.22 -16.82
C GLU A 346 -2.15 2.07 -15.56
N GLU A 347 -2.55 2.73 -14.46
CA GLU A 347 -1.92 2.59 -13.14
C GLU A 347 -2.42 1.37 -12.34
N GLY A 348 -3.20 0.46 -12.99
CA GLY A 348 -3.69 -0.78 -12.39
C GLY A 348 -4.80 -0.62 -11.35
N PHE A 349 -5.57 0.47 -11.44
CA PHE A 349 -6.78 0.70 -10.64
C PHE A 349 -8.03 0.72 -11.54
N ALA A 350 -9.20 0.57 -10.93
CA ALA A 350 -10.47 0.63 -11.63
C ALA A 350 -11.41 1.66 -10.99
N VAL A 351 -12.04 2.48 -11.81
CA VAL A 351 -13.03 3.47 -11.35
C VAL A 351 -14.38 2.82 -11.08
N ASN A 352 -15.01 3.19 -9.97
CA ASN A 352 -16.38 2.82 -9.65
C ASN A 352 -17.36 3.88 -10.19
N PHE A 353 -17.77 3.74 -11.44
CA PHE A 353 -18.67 4.68 -12.11
C PHE A 353 -20.02 4.85 -11.38
N ARG A 354 -20.52 3.82 -10.69
CA ARG A 354 -21.78 3.91 -9.93
C ARG A 354 -21.68 4.87 -8.74
N LYS A 355 -20.49 5.08 -8.19
CA LYS A 355 -20.24 5.99 -7.07
C LYS A 355 -19.67 7.34 -7.52
N THR A 356 -19.21 7.47 -8.76
CA THR A 356 -18.76 8.74 -9.32
C THR A 356 -19.92 9.75 -9.31
N ARG A 357 -19.63 10.97 -8.81
CA ARG A 357 -20.62 12.04 -8.67
C ARG A 357 -20.04 13.36 -9.13
N ARG A 358 -20.78 14.03 -10.00
CA ARG A 358 -20.58 15.44 -10.34
C ARG A 358 -21.55 16.28 -9.48
N MET A 359 -21.02 17.20 -8.74
CA MET A 359 -21.76 18.02 -7.78
C MET A 359 -21.59 19.51 -8.09
N PRO A 360 -22.48 20.13 -8.87
CA PRO A 360 -22.51 21.58 -9.09
C PRO A 360 -22.95 22.33 -7.82
N THR A 361 -22.76 23.65 -7.77
CA THR A 361 -23.17 24.51 -6.64
C THR A 361 -24.66 24.42 -6.32
N SER A 362 -25.51 24.17 -7.33
CA SER A 362 -26.96 23.97 -7.18
C SER A 362 -27.31 22.70 -6.36
N GLN A 363 -26.35 21.81 -6.19
CA GLN A 363 -26.50 20.59 -5.41
C GLN A 363 -25.61 20.62 -4.18
N ARG A 364 -25.86 19.69 -3.24
CA ARG A 364 -25.02 19.51 -2.08
C ARG A 364 -23.67 18.90 -2.50
N GLN A 365 -22.61 19.69 -2.40
CA GLN A 365 -21.24 19.25 -2.58
C GLN A 365 -20.74 18.62 -1.28
N GLN A 366 -20.37 17.34 -1.33
CA GLN A 366 -19.96 16.60 -0.13
C GLN A 366 -18.83 15.62 -0.46
N LEU A 367 -17.71 15.73 0.29
CA LEU A 367 -16.59 14.79 0.28
C LEU A 367 -16.35 14.25 1.70
N THR A 368 -16.09 12.96 1.86
CA THR A 368 -15.82 12.31 3.16
C THR A 368 -16.75 12.70 4.31
N GLY A 369 -18.00 13.05 3.99
CA GLY A 369 -19.00 13.49 4.98
C GLY A 369 -19.06 15.00 5.22
N ILE A 370 -18.11 15.78 4.71
CA ILE A 370 -18.02 17.24 4.88
C ILE A 370 -18.72 17.94 3.71
N ILE A 371 -19.58 18.91 4.02
CA ILE A 371 -20.26 19.80 3.06
C ILE A 371 -19.31 20.93 2.67
N LEU A 372 -19.26 21.30 1.38
CA LEU A 372 -18.24 22.18 0.81
C LEU A 372 -18.81 23.46 0.15
N ASN A 373 -20.11 23.56 -0.09
CA ASN A 373 -20.71 24.59 -0.95
C ASN A 373 -20.22 26.02 -0.71
N LYS A 374 -20.21 26.53 0.54
CA LYS A 374 -19.73 27.89 0.87
C LYS A 374 -18.62 27.86 1.90
N LYS A 375 -18.74 27.00 2.88
CA LYS A 375 -17.78 26.78 3.98
C LYS A 375 -17.89 25.34 4.46
N PRO A 376 -16.84 24.78 5.07
CA PRO A 376 -16.89 23.41 5.58
C PRO A 376 -17.98 23.27 6.66
N ASN A 377 -18.78 22.22 6.54
CA ASN A 377 -19.86 21.96 7.46
C ASN A 377 -20.19 20.47 7.56
N VAL A 378 -20.90 20.10 8.63
CA VAL A 378 -21.57 18.80 8.73
C VAL A 378 -22.96 18.88 8.09
N ARG A 379 -23.59 17.74 7.79
CA ARG A 379 -24.97 17.71 7.31
C ARG A 379 -25.87 18.38 8.32
N ARG A 380 -26.83 19.15 7.83
CA ARG A 380 -27.81 19.83 8.70
C ARG A 380 -28.57 18.83 9.57
N THR A 381 -29.02 17.73 8.99
CA THR A 381 -29.73 16.66 9.73
C THR A 381 -28.88 16.09 10.88
N ASP A 382 -27.58 15.87 10.67
CA ASP A 382 -26.71 15.32 11.71
C ASP A 382 -26.43 16.35 12.81
N TYR A 383 -26.31 17.64 12.45
CA TYR A 383 -26.17 18.73 13.41
C TYR A 383 -27.43 18.92 14.24
N ASP A 384 -28.60 18.98 13.58
CA ASP A 384 -29.88 19.20 14.24
C ASP A 384 -30.22 18.01 15.17
N ALA A 385 -29.96 16.78 14.74
CA ALA A 385 -30.11 15.58 15.57
C ALA A 385 -29.21 15.63 16.81
N LEU A 386 -27.94 16.00 16.65
CA LEU A 386 -26.99 16.11 17.78
C LEU A 386 -27.44 17.22 18.74
N LYS A 387 -27.88 18.38 18.21
CA LYS A 387 -28.42 19.50 19.01
C LYS A 387 -29.65 19.09 19.80
N ALA A 388 -30.59 18.36 19.18
CA ALA A 388 -31.78 17.85 19.85
C ALA A 388 -31.44 16.87 20.99
N ILE A 389 -30.49 15.92 20.76
CA ILE A 389 -30.02 15.01 21.81
C ILE A 389 -29.46 15.80 22.99
N LEU A 390 -28.61 16.80 22.75
CA LEU A 390 -28.02 17.61 23.82
C LEU A 390 -29.07 18.43 24.58
N HIS A 391 -30.05 19.00 23.85
CA HIS A 391 -31.15 19.72 24.45
C HIS A 391 -31.98 18.82 25.37
N ASN A 392 -32.34 17.61 24.91
CA ASN A 392 -33.11 16.66 25.69
C ASN A 392 -32.35 16.17 26.92
N CYS A 393 -31.03 15.93 26.78
CA CYS A 393 -30.15 15.57 27.91
C CYS A 393 -30.07 16.68 28.97
N ARG A 394 -30.21 17.96 28.57
CA ARG A 394 -30.21 19.09 29.49
C ARG A 394 -31.55 19.22 30.25
N GLN A 395 -32.67 18.92 29.58
CA GLN A 395 -34.02 19.06 30.16
C GLN A 395 -34.47 17.84 30.98
N GLY A 396 -33.87 16.67 30.73
CA GLY A 396 -34.27 15.41 31.34
C GLY A 396 -33.11 14.48 31.63
N ASP A 397 -33.40 13.18 31.77
CA ASP A 397 -32.35 12.16 32.01
C ASP A 397 -31.52 11.87 30.73
N PRO A 398 -30.18 12.11 30.77
CA PRO A 398 -29.31 11.79 29.67
C PRO A 398 -29.31 10.30 29.27
N VAL A 399 -29.59 9.39 30.20
CA VAL A 399 -29.60 7.94 29.93
C VAL A 399 -30.73 7.59 28.95
N SER A 400 -31.86 8.28 29.01
CA SER A 400 -32.98 8.07 28.09
C SER A 400 -32.64 8.37 26.63
N GLN A 401 -31.66 9.25 26.39
CA GLN A 401 -31.19 9.60 25.05
C GLN A 401 -30.17 8.62 24.46
N ASN A 402 -29.65 7.71 25.27
CA ASN A 402 -28.68 6.67 24.84
C ASN A 402 -29.39 5.47 24.18
N ARG A 403 -30.13 5.72 23.10
CA ARG A 403 -30.88 4.69 22.35
C ARG A 403 -30.02 3.57 21.79
N SER A 404 -28.77 3.87 21.47
CA SER A 404 -27.78 2.90 20.98
C SER A 404 -27.04 2.15 22.09
N ARG A 405 -27.37 2.38 23.37
CA ARG A 405 -26.74 1.76 24.54
C ARG A 405 -25.21 1.86 24.51
N HIS A 406 -24.70 3.04 24.15
CA HIS A 406 -23.26 3.25 24.13
C HIS A 406 -22.70 3.19 25.56
N PRO A 407 -21.65 2.40 25.85
CA PRO A 407 -21.14 2.20 27.21
C PRO A 407 -20.66 3.51 27.88
N ASP A 408 -20.03 4.40 27.11
CA ASP A 408 -19.69 5.75 27.56
C ASP A 408 -20.38 6.77 26.64
N PHE A 409 -21.63 7.09 26.99
CA PHE A 409 -22.45 7.98 26.19
C PHE A 409 -21.97 9.44 26.24
N ARG A 410 -21.42 9.87 27.38
CA ARG A 410 -20.85 11.21 27.57
C ARG A 410 -19.65 11.43 26.64
N ALA A 411 -18.68 10.53 26.69
CA ALA A 411 -17.51 10.60 25.80
C ALA A 411 -17.90 10.48 24.33
N HIS A 412 -18.89 9.64 23.99
CA HIS A 412 -19.41 9.51 22.63
C HIS A 412 -20.00 10.84 22.09
N LEU A 413 -20.83 11.54 22.87
CA LEU A 413 -21.37 12.84 22.48
C LEU A 413 -20.27 13.90 22.37
N LEU A 414 -19.33 13.93 23.31
CA LEU A 414 -18.20 14.86 23.28
C LEU A 414 -17.34 14.63 22.01
N GLY A 415 -17.11 13.38 21.64
CA GLY A 415 -16.43 13.03 20.38
C GLY A 415 -17.14 13.57 19.15
N LYS A 416 -18.49 13.45 19.09
CA LYS A 416 -19.29 14.03 18.00
C LYS A 416 -19.24 15.56 17.96
N ILE A 417 -19.29 16.21 19.11
CA ILE A 417 -19.18 17.67 19.21
C ILE A 417 -17.82 18.14 18.74
N ASN A 418 -16.73 17.49 19.18
CA ASN A 418 -15.37 17.81 18.75
C ASN A 418 -15.19 17.63 17.23
N TYR A 419 -15.77 16.59 16.63
CA TYR A 419 -15.80 16.44 15.19
C TYR A 419 -16.49 17.61 14.49
N VAL A 420 -17.67 18.05 14.98
CA VAL A 420 -18.36 19.24 14.45
C VAL A 420 -17.50 20.48 14.64
N LYS A 421 -16.85 20.66 15.80
CA LYS A 421 -16.00 21.80 16.13
C LYS A 421 -14.77 21.89 15.20
N GLN A 422 -14.15 20.76 14.86
CA GLN A 422 -13.05 20.71 13.89
C GLN A 422 -13.48 21.18 12.50
N ILE A 423 -14.69 20.84 12.06
CA ILE A 423 -15.22 21.22 10.73
C ILE A 423 -15.75 22.64 10.73
N ASN A 424 -16.52 23.01 11.74
CA ASN A 424 -17.16 24.32 11.90
C ASN A 424 -17.05 24.76 13.36
N PRO A 425 -16.03 25.57 13.72
CA PRO A 425 -15.78 25.99 15.10
C PRO A 425 -16.99 26.68 15.75
N GLN A 426 -17.68 27.57 15.03
CA GLN A 426 -18.84 28.30 15.57
C GLN A 426 -19.98 27.35 15.96
N ARG A 427 -20.29 26.36 15.11
CA ARG A 427 -21.31 25.35 15.41
C ARG A 427 -20.88 24.41 16.53
N GLY A 428 -19.62 24.00 16.53
CA GLY A 428 -19.07 23.15 17.58
C GLY A 428 -19.08 23.82 18.95
N THR A 429 -18.74 25.11 19.03
CA THR A 429 -18.81 25.86 20.30
C THR A 429 -20.24 25.92 20.83
N LYS A 430 -21.25 26.21 19.99
CA LYS A 430 -22.66 26.20 20.40
C LYS A 430 -23.12 24.85 20.97
N LEU A 431 -22.66 23.75 20.37
CA LEU A 431 -22.98 22.42 20.91
C LEU A 431 -22.22 22.11 22.21
N LEU A 432 -21.00 22.61 22.34
CA LEU A 432 -20.19 22.44 23.56
C LEU A 432 -20.83 23.20 24.75
N THR A 433 -21.37 24.41 24.52
CA THR A 433 -22.11 25.13 25.54
C THR A 433 -23.32 24.32 26.03
N LEU A 434 -24.15 23.79 25.12
CA LEU A 434 -25.28 22.92 25.50
C LEU A 434 -24.80 21.66 26.27
N PHE A 435 -23.68 21.08 25.89
CA PHE A 435 -23.11 19.90 26.55
C PHE A 435 -22.62 20.21 27.97
N SER A 436 -22.05 21.40 28.21
CA SER A 436 -21.54 21.80 29.54
C SER A 436 -22.66 22.04 30.55
N GLU A 437 -23.88 22.33 30.06
CA GLU A 437 -25.09 22.55 30.90
C GLU A 437 -25.80 21.24 31.30
N ILE A 438 -25.33 20.06 30.83
CA ILE A 438 -25.92 18.76 31.13
C ILE A 438 -25.44 18.24 32.47
N THR A 439 -26.36 17.93 33.38
CA THR A 439 -26.05 17.22 34.62
C THR A 439 -25.93 15.73 34.34
N TRP A 440 -24.72 15.21 34.40
CA TRP A 440 -24.46 13.80 34.16
C TRP A 440 -24.65 12.98 35.45
N PRO A 441 -25.29 11.82 35.41
CA PRO A 441 -25.36 10.93 36.56
C PRO A 441 -23.94 10.56 36.98
N LYS A 442 -23.66 10.56 38.30
CA LYS A 442 -22.38 10.10 38.83
C LYS A 442 -22.17 8.67 38.38
N THR A 443 -21.10 8.41 37.66
CA THR A 443 -20.68 7.04 37.34
C THR A 443 -20.43 6.33 38.65
N GLN A 444 -21.23 5.32 39.00
CA GLN A 444 -20.91 4.42 40.09
C GLN A 444 -19.57 3.76 39.70
N SER A 445 -18.48 4.17 40.36
CA SER A 445 -17.22 3.46 40.33
C SER A 445 -17.56 2.03 40.69
N GLN A 446 -17.23 1.08 39.82
CA GLN A 446 -17.30 -0.35 40.09
C GLN A 446 -16.49 -0.59 41.36
N THR A 447 -17.19 -0.72 42.46
CA THR A 447 -16.65 -1.40 43.68
C THR A 447 -16.23 -2.78 43.20
N ALA A 448 -14.95 -3.05 43.26
CA ALA A 448 -14.42 -4.38 43.09
C ALA A 448 -15.16 -5.27 44.08
N PRO A 449 -15.60 -6.48 43.71
CA PRO A 449 -16.11 -7.42 44.67
C PRO A 449 -14.95 -7.78 45.60
N GLU A 450 -15.07 -7.43 46.89
CA GLU A 450 -14.30 -8.06 47.93
C GLU A 450 -14.56 -9.58 47.84
N GLN A 451 -13.52 -10.31 47.53
CA GLN A 451 -13.54 -11.78 47.63
C GLN A 451 -13.43 -12.16 49.10
N PRO A 452 -14.25 -13.10 49.58
CA PRO A 452 -14.11 -13.71 50.91
C PRO A 452 -12.88 -14.64 50.99
#